data_8949087256d0d1e17762a1af49413ee3
#
_entry.id   8949087256d0d1e17762a1af49413ee3
#
_cell.length_a   1.000
_cell.length_b   1.000
_cell.length_c   1.000
_cell.angle_alpha   90.00
_cell.angle_beta   90.00
_cell.angle_gamma   90.00
#
_symmetry.space_group_name_H-M   'P 1'
#
loop_
_entity.id
_entity.type
_entity.pdbx_description
1 polymer ?
#
loop_
_entity_poly.entity_id
_entity_poly.type
_entity_poly.pdbx_seq_one_letter_code
_entity_poly.pdbx_strand_id
1 'polypeptide(L)'
;PRWDADELWTTMGHLYKGGMWFKKKSILQAEGHYDTEKSADGLTDMRTTYYHYTNNSLNRSLLSAADAGNYFYLPALGYYNSGQLYHVGYGGYFWLSNAYPWGYNGAYRLRFFHGGVDVGNDYSNYGFRVEPTFE
;
A
#
# COMPACT_ATOMS: atom_id res chain seq x y z
N PRO A 1 -0.65 -9.39 -2.41
CA PRO A 1 0.55 -8.79 -1.84
C PRO A 1 1.43 -9.82 -1.15
N ARG A 2 2.74 -9.57 -1.15
CA ARG A 2 3.74 -10.44 -0.54
C ARG A 2 4.72 -9.62 0.28
N TRP A 3 4.90 -9.96 1.55
CA TRP A 3 5.92 -9.35 2.38
C TRP A 3 7.31 -9.89 2.03
N ASP A 4 8.26 -8.98 1.87
CA ASP A 4 9.67 -9.29 1.67
C ASP A 4 10.49 -8.57 2.73
N ALA A 5 11.06 -9.35 3.65
CA ALA A 5 11.83 -8.83 4.77
C ALA A 5 13.27 -8.47 4.38
N ASP A 6 13.74 -8.88 3.22
CA ASP A 6 15.16 -8.88 2.87
C ASP A 6 15.52 -7.91 1.76
N GLU A 7 14.54 -7.44 0.96
CA GLU A 7 14.80 -6.45 -0.08
C GLU A 7 15.34 -5.15 0.52
N LEU A 8 16.49 -4.74 0.04
CA LEU A 8 17.21 -3.57 0.56
C LEU A 8 16.77 -2.29 -0.14
N TRP A 9 16.65 -1.23 0.63
CA TRP A 9 16.37 0.10 0.12
C TRP A 9 17.01 1.17 1.01
N THR A 10 17.15 2.39 0.49
CA THR A 10 17.79 3.49 1.20
C THR A 10 16.87 4.69 1.30
N THR A 11 16.95 5.38 2.43
CA THR A 11 16.34 6.70 2.61
C THR A 11 17.17 7.52 3.60
N MET A 12 17.27 8.82 3.38
CA MET A 12 18.02 9.75 4.25
C MET A 12 19.46 9.29 4.52
N GLY A 13 20.11 8.64 3.54
CA GLY A 13 21.49 8.13 3.68
C GLY A 13 21.64 6.87 4.53
N HIS A 14 20.55 6.25 4.95
CA HIS A 14 20.56 5.01 5.72
C HIS A 14 20.03 3.84 4.89
N LEU A 15 20.59 2.64 5.15
CA LEU A 15 20.17 1.40 4.54
C LEU A 15 19.12 0.71 5.42
N TYR A 16 18.00 0.34 4.81
CA TYR A 16 16.93 -0.39 5.46
C TYR A 16 16.54 -1.62 4.65
N LYS A 17 15.70 -2.45 5.22
CA LYS A 17 15.09 -3.59 4.54
C LYS A 17 13.64 -3.76 4.99
N GLY A 18 12.89 -4.51 4.20
CA GLY A 18 11.48 -4.80 4.46
C GLY A 18 10.54 -3.94 3.64
N GLY A 19 9.56 -4.58 3.09
CA GLY A 19 8.53 -3.97 2.27
C GLY A 19 7.60 -5.01 1.70
N MET A 20 6.80 -4.60 0.74
CA MET A 20 5.78 -5.47 0.18
C MET A 20 5.69 -5.34 -1.34
N TRP A 21 5.49 -6.48 -1.98
CA TRP A 21 5.24 -6.58 -3.41
C TRP A 21 3.74 -6.58 -3.69
N PHE A 22 3.33 -5.75 -4.62
CA PHE A 22 1.95 -5.63 -5.10
C PHE A 22 1.89 -5.87 -6.60
N LYS A 23 0.79 -6.44 -7.07
CA LYS A 23 0.56 -6.58 -8.52
C LYS A 23 0.45 -5.21 -9.18
N LYS A 24 1.03 -5.10 -10.38
CA LYS A 24 0.90 -3.91 -11.21
C LYS A 24 -0.52 -3.72 -11.70
N LYS A 25 -0.90 -2.46 -11.91
CA LYS A 25 -2.20 -2.07 -12.44
C LYS A 25 -2.54 -2.78 -13.76
N SER A 26 -1.58 -2.84 -14.69
CA SER A 26 -1.79 -3.51 -15.99
C SER A 26 -2.15 -4.98 -15.84
N ILE A 27 -1.58 -5.67 -14.86
CA ILE A 27 -1.89 -7.07 -14.58
C ILE A 27 -3.29 -7.20 -13.98
N LEU A 28 -3.65 -6.35 -13.03
CA LEU A 28 -4.99 -6.34 -12.46
C LEU A 28 -6.07 -6.04 -13.51
N GLN A 29 -5.79 -5.14 -14.44
CA GLN A 29 -6.68 -4.84 -15.57
C GLN A 29 -6.86 -6.05 -16.47
N ALA A 30 -5.77 -6.72 -16.82
CA ALA A 30 -5.81 -7.92 -17.65
C ALA A 30 -6.58 -9.08 -16.99
N GLU A 31 -6.52 -9.18 -15.67
CA GLU A 31 -7.26 -10.17 -14.88
C GLU A 31 -8.73 -9.77 -14.62
N GLY A 32 -9.15 -8.58 -15.02
CA GLY A 32 -10.51 -8.06 -14.80
C GLY A 32 -10.79 -7.59 -13.36
N HIS A 33 -9.75 -7.35 -12.57
CA HIS A 33 -9.87 -6.98 -11.15
C HIS A 33 -9.58 -5.51 -10.84
N TYR A 34 -9.56 -4.65 -11.83
CA TYR A 34 -9.22 -3.25 -11.64
C TYR A 34 -10.35 -2.31 -12.03
N ASP A 35 -10.76 -1.48 -11.06
CA ASP A 35 -11.64 -0.32 -11.27
C ASP A 35 -11.16 0.79 -10.32
N THR A 36 -10.96 1.99 -10.84
CA THR A 36 -10.38 3.11 -10.09
C THR A 36 -11.26 3.61 -8.94
N GLU A 37 -12.56 3.42 -9.05
CA GLU A 37 -13.53 4.01 -8.13
C GLU A 37 -14.17 2.97 -7.19
N LYS A 38 -14.06 1.71 -7.54
CA LYS A 38 -14.65 0.63 -6.76
C LYS A 38 -13.61 -0.12 -5.94
N SER A 39 -14.10 -0.78 -4.89
CA SER A 39 -13.31 -1.75 -4.13
C SER A 39 -12.86 -2.91 -5.01
N ALA A 40 -11.84 -3.64 -4.55
CA ALA A 40 -11.25 -4.76 -5.29
C ALA A 40 -12.24 -5.88 -5.63
N ASP A 41 -13.30 -6.04 -4.85
CA ASP A 41 -14.39 -6.99 -5.12
C ASP A 41 -15.42 -6.45 -6.13
N GLY A 42 -15.29 -5.20 -6.55
CA GLY A 42 -16.19 -4.55 -7.50
C GLY A 42 -17.56 -4.13 -6.96
N LEU A 43 -17.79 -4.28 -5.66
CA LEU A 43 -19.12 -4.10 -5.08
C LEU A 43 -19.37 -2.70 -4.52
N THR A 44 -18.32 -2.06 -3.97
CA THR A 44 -18.46 -0.78 -3.26
C THR A 44 -17.86 0.36 -4.06
N ASP A 45 -18.66 1.40 -4.32
CA ASP A 45 -18.14 2.68 -4.82
C ASP A 45 -17.50 3.45 -3.65
N MET A 46 -16.18 3.52 -3.64
CA MET A 46 -15.39 4.10 -2.55
C MET A 46 -15.53 5.61 -2.43
N ARG A 47 -16.09 6.29 -3.45
CA ARG A 47 -16.35 7.75 -3.42
C ARG A 47 -17.54 8.10 -2.55
N THR A 48 -18.51 7.19 -2.46
CA THR A 48 -19.79 7.43 -1.80
C THR A 48 -19.96 6.63 -0.52
N THR A 49 -19.29 5.49 -0.42
CA THR A 49 -19.37 4.59 0.72
C THR A 49 -17.99 4.27 1.23
N TYR A 50 -17.76 4.44 2.51
CA TYR A 50 -16.47 4.07 3.13
C TYR A 50 -16.21 2.58 2.96
N TYR A 51 -14.99 2.26 2.51
CA TYR A 51 -14.54 0.88 2.33
C TYR A 51 -13.33 0.60 3.21
N HIS A 52 -13.39 -0.51 3.93
CA HIS A 52 -12.27 -1.01 4.72
C HIS A 52 -11.97 -2.45 4.31
N TYR A 53 -10.69 -2.75 4.11
CA TYR A 53 -10.21 -4.08 3.75
C TYR A 53 -9.03 -4.43 4.63
N THR A 54 -9.00 -5.67 5.12
CA THR A 54 -7.88 -6.21 5.90
C THR A 54 -7.57 -7.62 5.44
N ASN A 55 -6.28 -7.91 5.27
CA ASN A 55 -5.80 -9.25 5.01
C ASN A 55 -4.59 -9.54 5.91
N ASN A 56 -4.74 -10.46 6.83
CA ASN A 56 -3.71 -10.88 7.78
C ASN A 56 -3.04 -12.22 7.40
N SER A 57 -3.37 -12.76 6.24
CA SER A 57 -2.86 -14.04 5.72
C SER A 57 -1.96 -13.80 4.51
N LEU A 58 -0.87 -13.06 4.70
CA LEU A 58 0.03 -12.71 3.62
C LEU A 58 0.88 -13.88 3.16
N ASN A 59 1.09 -13.95 1.85
CA ASN A 59 2.09 -14.82 1.27
C ASN A 59 3.48 -14.24 1.52
N ARG A 60 4.36 -15.04 2.07
CA ARG A 60 5.75 -14.66 2.38
C ARG A 60 6.79 -15.38 1.52
N SER A 61 6.35 -16.16 0.55
CA SER A 61 7.27 -16.78 -0.40
C SER A 61 7.84 -15.72 -1.33
N LEU A 62 9.11 -15.86 -1.66
CA LEU A 62 9.76 -14.97 -2.63
C LEU A 62 9.07 -15.11 -4.01
N LEU A 63 9.01 -13.99 -4.74
CA LEU A 63 8.57 -13.99 -6.11
C LEU A 63 9.57 -14.77 -6.98
N SER A 64 9.07 -15.59 -7.88
CA SER A 64 9.90 -16.16 -8.93
C SER A 64 10.39 -15.07 -9.87
N ALA A 65 11.50 -15.33 -10.57
CA ALA A 65 11.98 -14.40 -11.59
C ALA A 65 10.94 -14.15 -12.70
N ALA A 66 10.13 -15.18 -13.01
CA ALA A 66 9.06 -15.06 -14.00
C ALA A 66 7.92 -14.15 -13.54
N ASP A 67 7.62 -14.14 -12.23
CA ASP A 67 6.53 -13.34 -11.67
C ASP A 67 6.95 -11.92 -11.29
N ALA A 68 8.22 -11.67 -11.03
CA ALA A 68 8.72 -10.39 -10.53
C ALA A 68 8.34 -9.20 -11.44
N GLY A 69 8.29 -9.41 -12.75
CA GLY A 69 7.87 -8.39 -13.72
C GLY A 69 6.41 -7.96 -13.59
N ASN A 70 5.57 -8.76 -12.95
CA ASN A 70 4.14 -8.49 -12.74
C ASN A 70 3.82 -7.73 -11.44
N TYR A 71 4.85 -7.46 -10.65
CA TYR A 71 4.74 -6.82 -9.34
C TYR A 71 5.59 -5.56 -9.28
N PHE A 72 5.23 -4.67 -8.37
CA PHE A 72 6.08 -3.56 -7.94
C PHE A 72 6.29 -3.62 -6.45
N TYR A 73 7.40 -3.05 -5.99
CA TYR A 73 7.82 -3.06 -4.59
C TYR A 73 7.55 -1.72 -3.93
N LEU A 74 6.93 -1.75 -2.76
CA LEU A 74 6.81 -0.59 -1.89
C LEU A 74 7.64 -0.83 -0.62
N PRO A 75 8.66 -0.02 -0.37
CA PRO A 75 9.46 -0.14 0.85
C PRO A 75 8.66 0.27 2.09
N ALA A 76 8.98 -0.33 3.23
CA ALA A 76 8.38 -0.03 4.53
C ALA A 76 8.94 1.29 5.07
N LEU A 77 8.57 2.40 4.46
CA LEU A 77 9.10 3.74 4.75
C LEU A 77 8.59 4.37 6.04
N GLY A 78 7.62 3.74 6.71
CA GLY A 78 7.00 4.35 7.87
C GLY A 78 6.16 5.58 7.54
N TYR A 79 5.98 6.43 8.52
CA TYR A 79 5.24 7.68 8.35
C TYR A 79 5.77 8.77 9.29
N TYR A 80 5.48 10.02 8.94
CA TYR A 80 5.75 11.17 9.80
C TYR A 80 4.51 11.57 10.59
N ASN A 81 4.71 11.86 11.87
CA ASN A 81 3.70 12.49 12.71
C ASN A 81 4.38 13.44 13.67
N SER A 82 3.91 14.69 13.71
CA SER A 82 4.47 15.76 14.56
C SER A 82 5.99 15.91 14.42
N GLY A 83 6.50 15.79 13.19
CA GLY A 83 7.93 15.94 12.89
C GLY A 83 8.79 14.73 13.23
N GLN A 84 8.19 13.62 13.66
CA GLN A 84 8.90 12.39 13.97
C GLN A 84 8.58 11.30 12.97
N LEU A 85 9.58 10.47 12.67
CA LEU A 85 9.46 9.32 11.78
C LEU A 85 9.19 8.05 12.59
N TYR A 86 8.11 7.35 12.23
CA TYR A 86 7.67 6.11 12.89
C TYR A 86 7.69 4.93 11.95
N HIS A 87 7.97 3.74 12.47
CA HIS A 87 7.80 2.43 11.83
C HIS A 87 8.62 2.19 10.56
N VAL A 88 9.74 2.87 10.38
CA VAL A 88 10.67 2.61 9.27
C VAL A 88 11.19 1.18 9.35
N GLY A 89 11.08 0.44 8.26
CA GLY A 89 11.45 -0.98 8.19
C GLY A 89 10.40 -1.94 8.73
N TYR A 90 9.34 -1.44 9.38
CA TYR A 90 8.25 -2.25 9.94
C TYR A 90 6.96 -2.14 9.16
N GLY A 91 6.64 -0.98 8.66
CA GLY A 91 5.41 -0.73 7.95
C GLY A 91 5.52 0.32 6.87
N GLY A 92 4.69 0.18 5.85
CA GLY A 92 4.49 1.17 4.80
C GLY A 92 3.13 1.81 4.94
N TYR A 93 3.08 3.14 4.72
CA TYR A 93 1.88 3.95 4.84
C TYR A 93 1.83 4.87 3.63
N PHE A 94 0.83 4.68 2.78
CA PHE A 94 0.73 5.37 1.50
C PHE A 94 -0.69 5.90 1.31
N TRP A 95 -0.80 7.17 0.91
CA TRP A 95 -2.09 7.71 0.52
C TRP A 95 -2.56 7.09 -0.79
N LEU A 96 -3.87 6.80 -0.85
CA LEU A 96 -4.52 6.36 -2.07
C LEU A 96 -5.17 7.55 -2.77
N SER A 97 -5.32 7.45 -4.09
CA SER A 97 -5.92 8.49 -4.92
C SER A 97 -7.44 8.47 -4.93
N ASN A 98 -8.07 7.43 -4.40
CA ASN A 98 -9.52 7.33 -4.34
C ASN A 98 -10.14 8.45 -3.50
N ALA A 99 -11.25 9.00 -3.96
CA ALA A 99 -12.00 9.99 -3.19
C ALA A 99 -12.54 9.38 -1.89
N TYR A 100 -12.40 10.13 -0.79
CA TYR A 100 -12.85 9.72 0.54
C TYR A 100 -14.21 10.33 0.85
N PRO A 101 -15.23 9.54 1.28
CA PRO A 101 -16.60 10.02 1.36
C PRO A 101 -16.93 10.85 2.62
N TRP A 102 -16.11 10.81 3.67
CA TRP A 102 -16.47 11.31 5.00
C TRP A 102 -15.76 12.59 5.44
N GLY A 103 -15.48 13.52 4.54
CA GLY A 103 -15.08 14.86 4.94
C GLY A 103 -13.63 15.23 4.72
N TYR A 104 -13.21 16.33 5.35
CA TYR A 104 -11.99 17.07 4.97
C TYR A 104 -10.72 16.55 5.63
N ASN A 105 -10.82 15.88 6.79
CA ASN A 105 -9.68 15.54 7.61
C ASN A 105 -9.19 14.10 7.39
N GLY A 106 -9.84 13.36 6.53
CA GLY A 106 -9.51 11.96 6.25
C GLY A 106 -9.21 11.72 4.78
N ALA A 107 -8.48 10.67 4.54
CA ALA A 107 -8.21 10.16 3.20
C ALA A 107 -8.03 8.65 3.27
N TYR A 108 -8.28 7.97 2.17
CA TYR A 108 -7.95 6.56 2.08
C TYR A 108 -6.44 6.36 2.11
N ARG A 109 -6.01 5.30 2.79
CA ARG A 109 -4.61 4.88 2.83
C ARG A 109 -4.45 3.38 2.69
N LEU A 110 -3.33 2.99 2.12
CA LEU A 110 -2.80 1.64 2.17
C LEU A 110 -1.82 1.58 3.34
N ARG A 111 -2.00 0.59 4.20
CA ARG A 111 -1.04 0.28 5.25
C ARG A 111 -0.64 -1.18 5.14
N PHE A 112 0.65 -1.46 5.28
CA PHE A 112 1.12 -2.83 5.33
C PHE A 112 2.24 -2.98 6.36
N PHE A 113 2.38 -4.19 6.85
CA PHE A 113 3.45 -4.64 7.74
C PHE A 113 3.62 -6.15 7.54
N HIS A 114 4.63 -6.73 8.19
CA HIS A 114 4.95 -8.16 8.00
C HIS A 114 3.78 -9.11 8.26
N GLY A 115 2.82 -8.71 9.07
CA GLY A 115 1.66 -9.52 9.45
C GLY A 115 0.40 -9.26 8.64
N GLY A 116 0.35 -8.22 7.83
CA GLY A 116 -0.89 -7.91 7.12
C GLY A 116 -0.83 -6.69 6.22
N VAL A 117 -1.91 -6.48 5.52
CA VAL A 117 -2.19 -5.31 4.69
C VAL A 117 -3.61 -4.86 4.94
N ASP A 118 -3.84 -3.57 5.03
CA ASP A 118 -5.19 -3.01 5.08
C ASP A 118 -5.34 -1.75 4.24
N VAL A 119 -6.56 -1.53 3.78
CA VAL A 119 -7.04 -0.30 3.18
C VAL A 119 -8.06 0.30 4.14
N GLY A 120 -7.89 1.53 4.49
CA GLY A 120 -8.78 2.23 5.41
C GLY A 120 -8.55 3.73 5.30
N ASN A 121 -8.82 4.45 6.37
CA ASN A 121 -8.61 5.88 6.40
C ASN A 121 -7.70 6.29 7.55
N ASP A 122 -7.05 7.44 7.38
CA ASP A 122 -6.34 8.14 8.43
C ASP A 122 -6.51 9.65 8.27
N TYR A 123 -6.09 10.41 9.28
CA TYR A 123 -6.12 11.86 9.23
C TYR A 123 -5.13 12.37 8.18
N SER A 124 -5.57 13.31 7.36
CA SER A 124 -4.77 13.86 6.26
C SER A 124 -3.52 14.62 6.71
N ASN A 125 -3.40 14.96 8.00
CA ASN A 125 -2.20 15.61 8.55
C ASN A 125 -1.05 14.63 8.86
N TYR A 126 -1.25 13.33 8.73
CA TYR A 126 -0.14 12.37 8.81
C TYR A 126 0.73 12.45 7.56
N GLY A 127 2.04 12.34 7.75
CA GLY A 127 3.00 12.38 6.66
C GLY A 127 3.20 11.00 6.03
N PHE A 128 2.24 10.59 5.21
CA PHE A 128 2.34 9.37 4.41
C PHE A 128 2.97 9.66 3.05
N ARG A 129 3.56 8.65 2.47
CA ARG A 129 4.13 8.73 1.13
C ARG A 129 3.05 8.70 0.06
N VAL A 130 3.35 9.34 -1.05
CA VAL A 130 2.59 9.22 -2.28
C VAL A 130 3.55 8.63 -3.32
N GLU A 131 3.22 7.45 -3.80
CA GLU A 131 4.02 6.78 -4.83
C GLU A 131 3.18 6.59 -6.09
N PRO A 132 3.72 6.91 -7.26
CA PRO A 132 3.05 6.56 -8.50
C PRO A 132 2.99 5.04 -8.64
N THR A 133 1.83 4.51 -9.03
CA THR A 133 1.71 3.10 -9.35
C THR A 133 2.38 2.82 -10.69
N PHE A 134 3.23 1.82 -10.73
CA PHE A 134 3.90 1.38 -11.96
C PHE A 134 3.01 0.41 -12.73
N GLU A 135 2.94 0.63 -13.99
CA GLU A 135 2.17 -0.19 -14.91
C GLU A 135 2.98 -1.35 -15.49
#